data_7162610d6ef4bb124bec004262c77397
#
_entry.id   7162610d6ef4bb124bec004262c77397
#
_cell.length_a   1.000
_cell.length_b   1.000
_cell.length_c   1.000
_cell.angle_alpha   90.00
_cell.angle_beta   90.00
_cell.angle_gamma   90.00
#
_symmetry.space_group_name_H-M   'P 1'
#
loop_
_entity.id
_entity.type
_entity.pdbx_description
1 polymer ?
#
loop_
_entity_poly.entity_id
_entity_poly.type
_entity_poly.pdbx_seq_one_letter_code
_entity_poly.pdbx_strand_id
1 'polypeptide(L)'
;MQKTLVELSGGYAPAGKDNGLVKPKGDSSIRAHEGLDTVPLRSRKPKWLKVRSPGGPEYLRLKSLMRSQALHTVCEEAACPNIGECWEAGTATFMILGDVCTRACKYCAVAHGLPTELDLEEPVRVAETIRAMELEHVVITSVNRDELSDGGAAIYAETIKRVHDAVPGCSVEVLVPDFKGDEDALRVVMEAKPAILGHNLETVERLHPDVRPGGRYWRSISFLGVAKRIDASQVTKTGIILGMGEDAGEIRRAMSDLREASVDILTLGQYLRPSKQHIPVARWVSPAEFAYWKREGEEHFGFKHVEAGPLVRSSYHAKEQARKVEAGAPGRIQRVLEADIPAPAEVLPDSNLVQIEILRPGPVDSGAIGGWEDGAFDGGN
;
A
#
# COMPACT_ATOMS: atom_id res chain seq x y z
N MET A 1 -6.15 -28.52 -16.94
CA MET A 1 -5.88 -27.26 -16.23
C MET A 1 -4.90 -26.33 -16.94
N GLN A 2 -4.08 -26.79 -17.85
CA GLN A 2 -3.18 -25.94 -18.69
C GLN A 2 -3.90 -25.06 -19.74
N LYS A 3 -5.16 -25.31 -20.07
CA LYS A 3 -5.89 -24.57 -21.11
C LYS A 3 -6.26 -23.13 -20.75
N THR A 4 -6.44 -22.82 -19.48
CA THR A 4 -6.92 -21.49 -19.05
C THR A 4 -5.86 -20.39 -19.19
N LEU A 5 -4.58 -20.72 -18.98
CA LEU A 5 -3.48 -19.77 -19.16
C LEU A 5 -3.11 -19.51 -20.62
N VAL A 6 -3.32 -20.52 -21.51
CA VAL A 6 -3.00 -20.40 -22.93
C VAL A 6 -4.02 -19.53 -23.70
N GLU A 7 -5.29 -19.46 -23.23
CA GLU A 7 -6.30 -18.60 -23.88
C GLU A 7 -6.10 -17.10 -23.56
N LEU A 8 -5.33 -16.76 -22.50
CA LEU A 8 -4.98 -15.36 -22.18
C LEU A 8 -3.87 -14.78 -23.07
N SER A 9 -3.15 -15.62 -23.81
CA SER A 9 -2.07 -15.20 -24.71
C SER A 9 -2.54 -14.71 -26.08
N GLY A 10 -3.83 -14.50 -26.28
CA GLY A 10 -4.44 -14.01 -27.52
C GLY A 10 -3.97 -12.60 -27.89
N GLY A 11 -2.90 -12.51 -28.68
CA GLY A 11 -2.64 -11.34 -29.51
C GLY A 11 -1.91 -10.16 -28.94
N TYR A 12 -0.97 -10.33 -28.01
CA TYR A 12 -0.02 -9.26 -27.67
C TYR A 12 1.09 -9.16 -28.73
N ALA A 13 1.04 -8.14 -29.58
CA ALA A 13 2.15 -7.78 -30.46
C ALA A 13 3.12 -6.89 -29.66
N PRO A 14 4.44 -7.21 -29.59
CA PRO A 14 5.39 -6.38 -28.86
C PRO A 14 5.50 -5.01 -29.52
N ALA A 15 5.21 -3.97 -28.76
CA ALA A 15 5.45 -2.59 -29.15
C ALA A 15 6.97 -2.32 -29.21
N GLY A 16 7.40 -1.56 -30.22
CA GLY A 16 8.81 -1.25 -30.45
C GLY A 16 9.52 -0.58 -29.27
N LYS A 17 10.84 -0.62 -29.32
CA LYS A 17 11.85 -0.28 -28.28
C LYS A 17 11.81 1.11 -27.62
N ASP A 18 10.74 1.87 -27.71
CA ASP A 18 10.58 3.15 -27.03
C ASP A 18 9.51 2.95 -25.93
N ASN A 19 9.97 2.60 -24.74
CA ASN A 19 9.15 2.15 -23.60
C ASN A 19 8.18 3.19 -23.05
N GLY A 20 7.91 4.29 -23.75
CA GLY A 20 6.83 5.23 -23.44
C GLY A 20 6.72 5.69 -21.97
N LEU A 21 7.81 5.61 -21.19
CA LEU A 21 7.83 6.05 -19.80
C LEU A 21 7.54 7.56 -19.78
N VAL A 22 6.30 7.91 -19.53
CA VAL A 22 5.87 9.31 -19.43
C VAL A 22 6.19 9.78 -18.02
N LYS A 23 7.28 10.54 -17.89
CA LYS A 23 7.47 11.35 -16.68
C LYS A 23 6.37 12.41 -16.66
N PRO A 24 5.69 12.62 -15.51
CA PRO A 24 4.65 13.63 -15.42
C PRO A 24 5.22 14.99 -15.85
N LYS A 25 4.73 15.50 -16.97
CA LYS A 25 5.04 16.87 -17.46
C LYS A 25 3.93 17.76 -16.95
N GLY A 26 4.26 18.75 -16.13
CA GLY A 26 3.31 19.78 -15.77
C GLY A 26 3.42 20.25 -14.33
N ASP A 27 2.64 21.25 -14.02
CA ASP A 27 2.45 21.78 -12.68
C ASP A 27 1.89 20.67 -11.79
N SER A 28 2.54 20.44 -10.65
CA SER A 28 2.12 19.48 -9.63
C SER A 28 0.92 19.98 -8.80
N SER A 29 0.40 21.16 -9.12
CA SER A 29 -0.84 21.67 -8.51
C SER A 29 -2.05 20.86 -8.97
N ILE A 30 -3.02 20.73 -8.09
CA ILE A 30 -4.34 20.20 -8.41
C ILE A 30 -5.39 21.29 -8.12
N ARG A 31 -6.50 21.30 -8.87
CA ARG A 31 -7.58 22.30 -8.67
C ARG A 31 -8.10 22.32 -7.23
N ALA A 32 -8.11 21.16 -6.60
CA ALA A 32 -8.52 21.02 -5.20
C ALA A 32 -7.60 21.76 -4.19
N HIS A 33 -6.41 22.20 -4.61
CA HIS A 33 -5.48 23.00 -3.80
C HIS A 33 -5.50 24.50 -4.13
N GLU A 34 -6.35 24.93 -5.07
CA GLU A 34 -6.51 26.36 -5.37
C GLU A 34 -6.95 27.10 -4.10
N GLY A 35 -6.16 28.10 -3.70
CA GLY A 35 -6.40 28.88 -2.49
C GLY A 35 -6.00 28.23 -1.17
N LEU A 36 -5.41 27.04 -1.17
CA LEU A 36 -4.86 26.41 0.05
C LEU A 36 -3.36 26.71 0.18
N ASP A 37 -2.94 27.09 1.40
CA ASP A 37 -1.53 27.09 1.77
C ASP A 37 -1.04 25.65 1.86
N THR A 38 -0.07 25.28 1.03
CA THR A 38 0.54 23.95 1.06
C THR A 38 1.88 23.97 1.76
N VAL A 39 2.28 22.82 2.28
CA VAL A 39 3.59 22.67 2.94
C VAL A 39 4.71 22.90 1.91
N PRO A 40 5.62 23.87 2.11
CA PRO A 40 6.72 24.11 1.21
C PRO A 40 7.61 22.87 1.03
N LEU A 41 8.03 22.57 -0.20
CA LEU A 41 8.80 21.37 -0.54
C LEU A 41 10.07 21.18 0.32
N ARG A 42 10.72 22.27 0.70
CA ARG A 42 11.94 22.28 1.52
C ARG A 42 11.68 22.43 3.02
N SER A 43 10.41 22.42 3.45
CA SER A 43 10.09 22.48 4.87
C SER A 43 10.61 21.25 5.62
N ARG A 44 11.03 21.45 6.86
CA ARG A 44 11.46 20.35 7.72
C ARG A 44 10.26 19.47 8.09
N LYS A 45 10.34 18.17 7.82
CA LYS A 45 9.31 17.22 8.27
C LYS A 45 9.18 17.25 9.81
N PRO A 46 7.97 17.13 10.34
CA PRO A 46 7.75 16.98 11.78
C PRO A 46 8.56 15.82 12.40
N LYS A 47 8.84 15.91 13.70
CA LYS A 47 9.65 14.90 14.39
C LYS A 47 9.05 13.49 14.32
N TRP A 48 7.72 13.38 14.33
CA TRP A 48 7.00 12.11 14.27
C TRP A 48 7.02 11.43 12.88
N LEU A 49 7.54 12.08 11.85
CA LEU A 49 7.74 11.50 10.51
C LEU A 49 9.19 11.03 10.27
N LYS A 50 9.99 10.89 11.33
CA LYS A 50 11.34 10.33 11.23
C LYS A 50 11.28 8.81 11.33
N VAL A 51 12.00 8.14 10.44
CA VAL A 51 12.14 6.68 10.39
C VAL A 51 13.62 6.28 10.52
N ARG A 52 13.87 5.03 10.90
CA ARG A 52 15.22 4.45 10.87
C ARG A 52 15.66 4.25 9.42
N SER A 53 16.93 4.51 9.16
CA SER A 53 17.53 4.15 7.87
C SER A 53 17.53 2.62 7.72
N PRO A 54 17.17 2.07 6.54
CA PRO A 54 17.30 0.65 6.27
C PRO A 54 18.78 0.24 6.23
N GLY A 55 19.10 -0.97 6.67
CA GLY A 55 20.50 -1.44 6.66
C GLY A 55 20.81 -2.59 7.62
N GLY A 56 19.83 -3.14 8.32
CA GLY A 56 20.01 -4.32 9.17
C GLY A 56 20.30 -5.60 8.36
N PRO A 57 20.80 -6.66 9.01
CA PRO A 57 21.16 -7.90 8.33
C PRO A 57 19.97 -8.56 7.62
N GLU A 58 18.80 -8.56 8.23
CA GLU A 58 17.61 -9.14 7.64
C GLU A 58 17.11 -8.31 6.44
N TYR A 59 17.16 -6.98 6.52
CA TYR A 59 16.92 -6.11 5.37
C TYR A 59 17.82 -6.46 4.17
N LEU A 60 19.11 -6.65 4.41
CA LEU A 60 20.05 -6.98 3.33
C LEU A 60 19.79 -8.37 2.75
N ARG A 61 19.46 -9.35 3.60
CA ARG A 61 19.07 -10.71 3.17
C ARG A 61 17.85 -10.69 2.27
N LEU A 62 16.79 -10.02 2.70
CA LEU A 62 15.54 -9.91 1.92
C LEU A 62 15.77 -9.17 0.60
N LYS A 63 16.55 -8.11 0.61
CA LYS A 63 16.88 -7.36 -0.61
C LYS A 63 17.63 -8.22 -1.62
N SER A 64 18.57 -9.05 -1.17
CA SER A 64 19.30 -10.00 -2.02
C SER A 64 18.35 -11.07 -2.58
N LEU A 65 17.47 -11.60 -1.75
CA LEU A 65 16.49 -12.60 -2.14
C LEU A 65 15.54 -12.09 -3.22
N MET A 66 14.92 -10.91 -3.04
CA MET A 66 14.03 -10.31 -4.04
C MET A 66 14.73 -10.12 -5.39
N ARG A 67 15.96 -9.65 -5.38
CA ARG A 67 16.75 -9.46 -6.61
C ARG A 67 17.12 -10.76 -7.30
N SER A 68 17.48 -11.80 -6.54
CA SER A 68 17.83 -13.11 -7.11
C SER A 68 16.65 -13.80 -7.79
N GLN A 69 15.42 -13.47 -7.39
CA GLN A 69 14.17 -14.00 -7.93
C GLN A 69 13.51 -13.06 -8.95
N ALA A 70 14.16 -11.94 -9.30
CA ALA A 70 13.60 -10.90 -10.18
C ALA A 70 12.18 -10.47 -9.75
N LEU A 71 11.97 -10.28 -8.44
CA LEU A 71 10.69 -9.88 -7.87
C LEU A 71 10.70 -8.41 -7.45
N HIS A 72 9.55 -7.78 -7.58
CA HIS A 72 9.30 -6.41 -7.18
C HIS A 72 8.59 -6.34 -5.82
N THR A 73 8.88 -5.27 -5.07
CA THR A 73 8.15 -4.96 -3.83
C THR A 73 7.64 -3.53 -3.86
N VAL A 74 6.41 -3.33 -3.40
CA VAL A 74 5.89 -1.97 -3.23
C VAL A 74 6.72 -1.17 -2.22
N CYS A 75 7.45 -1.86 -1.35
CA CYS A 75 8.35 -1.23 -0.37
C CYS A 75 9.48 -0.45 -1.05
N GLU A 76 10.04 -0.98 -2.14
CA GLU A 76 11.08 -0.32 -2.94
C GLU A 76 10.46 0.65 -3.95
N GLU A 77 9.52 0.19 -4.78
CA GLU A 77 8.95 0.97 -5.88
C GLU A 77 8.17 2.20 -5.41
N ALA A 78 7.45 2.11 -4.29
CA ALA A 78 6.75 3.24 -3.70
C ALA A 78 7.61 4.05 -2.70
N ALA A 79 8.91 3.77 -2.58
CA ALA A 79 9.82 4.41 -1.62
C ALA A 79 9.23 4.45 -0.19
N CYS A 80 8.74 3.30 0.30
CA CYS A 80 8.03 3.19 1.56
C CYS A 80 8.94 3.58 2.75
N PRO A 81 8.51 4.48 3.63
CA PRO A 81 9.32 4.90 4.78
C PRO A 81 9.56 3.77 5.79
N ASN A 82 8.72 2.75 5.81
CA ASN A 82 8.78 1.66 6.77
C ASN A 82 9.65 0.47 6.30
N ILE A 83 10.26 0.56 5.13
CA ILE A 83 11.01 -0.56 4.53
C ILE A 83 12.07 -1.14 5.48
N GLY A 84 12.78 -0.27 6.22
CA GLY A 84 13.82 -0.70 7.16
C GLY A 84 13.25 -1.47 8.36
N GLU A 85 12.09 -1.06 8.87
CA GLU A 85 11.42 -1.71 9.99
C GLU A 85 10.76 -3.01 9.56
N CYS A 86 9.95 -2.97 8.49
CA CYS A 86 9.21 -4.14 8.01
C CYS A 86 10.15 -5.26 7.56
N TRP A 87 11.20 -4.93 6.82
CA TRP A 87 12.13 -5.93 6.31
C TRP A 87 13.02 -6.50 7.43
N GLU A 88 13.39 -5.70 8.43
CA GLU A 88 14.08 -6.22 9.61
C GLU A 88 13.19 -7.14 10.45
N ALA A 89 11.87 -6.93 10.41
CA ALA A 89 10.87 -7.82 11.00
C ALA A 89 10.50 -9.01 10.09
N GLY A 90 11.20 -9.23 8.97
CA GLY A 90 10.96 -10.31 8.03
C GLY A 90 9.67 -10.18 7.22
N THR A 91 9.09 -8.97 7.08
CA THR A 91 7.86 -8.75 6.33
C THR A 91 8.10 -7.90 5.08
N ALA A 92 7.55 -8.33 3.93
CA ALA A 92 7.57 -7.59 2.68
C ALA A 92 6.19 -7.63 2.00
N THR A 93 5.91 -6.61 1.20
CA THR A 93 4.71 -6.58 0.35
C THR A 93 5.14 -6.81 -1.09
N PHE A 94 4.75 -7.95 -1.64
CA PHE A 94 5.07 -8.32 -3.02
C PHE A 94 4.24 -7.48 -3.99
N MET A 95 4.87 -7.04 -5.07
CA MET A 95 4.21 -6.33 -6.17
C MET A 95 4.33 -7.18 -7.42
N ILE A 96 3.22 -7.72 -7.88
CA ILE A 96 3.12 -8.58 -9.06
C ILE A 96 2.69 -7.80 -10.30
N LEU A 97 2.71 -8.45 -11.46
CA LEU A 97 2.36 -7.89 -12.77
C LEU A 97 3.38 -6.86 -13.29
N GLY A 98 4.62 -6.93 -12.79
CA GLY A 98 5.72 -6.05 -13.15
C GLY A 98 5.78 -4.74 -12.36
N ASP A 99 6.50 -3.75 -12.88
CA ASP A 99 6.84 -2.49 -12.20
C ASP A 99 6.29 -1.23 -12.91
N VAL A 100 5.59 -1.39 -14.04
CA VAL A 100 5.01 -0.29 -14.82
C VAL A 100 3.49 -0.30 -14.72
N CYS A 101 2.91 0.76 -14.18
CA CYS A 101 1.48 0.91 -13.98
C CYS A 101 0.82 1.65 -15.15
N THR A 102 -0.33 1.20 -15.63
CA THR A 102 -1.09 1.91 -16.68
C THR A 102 -1.79 3.18 -16.19
N ARG A 103 -1.84 3.41 -14.87
CA ARG A 103 -2.45 4.60 -14.27
C ARG A 103 -1.43 5.51 -13.64
N ALA A 104 -1.64 6.84 -13.77
CA ALA A 104 -0.73 7.89 -13.32
C ALA A 104 -1.31 8.60 -12.07
N CYS A 105 -1.47 7.90 -10.96
CA CYS A 105 -1.93 8.49 -9.70
C CYS A 105 -0.91 9.50 -9.19
N LYS A 106 -1.36 10.74 -8.89
CA LYS A 106 -0.45 11.87 -8.58
C LYS A 106 0.22 11.79 -7.21
N TYR A 107 -0.11 10.79 -6.40
CA TYR A 107 0.52 10.52 -5.11
C TYR A 107 1.53 9.37 -5.15
N CYS A 108 1.51 8.56 -6.22
CA CYS A 108 2.21 7.28 -6.31
C CYS A 108 3.58 7.42 -6.99
N ALA A 109 4.62 6.83 -6.39
CA ALA A 109 5.99 6.86 -6.90
C ALA A 109 6.27 5.77 -7.96
N VAL A 110 5.39 4.77 -8.10
CA VAL A 110 5.55 3.67 -9.06
C VAL A 110 5.59 4.22 -10.49
N ALA A 111 6.47 3.67 -11.30
CA ALA A 111 6.59 4.03 -12.71
C ALA A 111 5.28 3.81 -13.46
N HIS A 112 4.93 4.70 -14.38
CA HIS A 112 3.70 4.59 -15.15
C HIS A 112 3.95 4.70 -16.65
N GLY A 113 3.17 3.95 -17.40
CA GLY A 113 3.31 3.83 -18.84
C GLY A 113 2.52 2.64 -19.37
N LEU A 114 2.90 2.16 -20.54
CA LEU A 114 2.36 0.92 -21.11
C LEU A 114 3.36 -0.22 -20.84
N PRO A 115 2.99 -1.24 -20.00
CA PRO A 115 3.83 -2.41 -19.79
C PRO A 115 4.03 -3.18 -21.09
N THR A 116 5.23 -3.75 -21.29
CA THR A 116 5.60 -4.48 -22.51
C THR A 116 5.54 -5.99 -22.35
N GLU A 117 5.52 -6.49 -21.11
CA GLU A 117 5.63 -7.92 -20.83
C GLU A 117 4.61 -8.34 -19.75
N LEU A 118 4.25 -9.62 -19.78
CA LEU A 118 3.51 -10.30 -18.73
C LEU A 118 4.26 -11.60 -18.41
N ASP A 119 4.76 -11.69 -17.20
CA ASP A 119 5.53 -12.83 -16.72
C ASP A 119 4.58 -13.86 -16.07
N LEU A 120 4.34 -14.95 -16.76
CA LEU A 120 3.47 -16.04 -16.28
C LEU A 120 4.12 -16.93 -15.22
N GLU A 121 5.45 -16.87 -15.07
CA GLU A 121 6.20 -17.61 -14.03
C GLU A 121 6.36 -16.80 -12.73
N GLU A 122 5.97 -15.52 -12.71
CA GLU A 122 6.03 -14.68 -11.52
C GLU A 122 5.28 -15.28 -10.32
N PRO A 123 4.06 -15.87 -10.46
CA PRO A 123 3.35 -16.52 -9.33
C PRO A 123 4.14 -17.65 -8.67
N VAL A 124 4.89 -18.42 -9.45
CA VAL A 124 5.73 -19.52 -8.92
C VAL A 124 6.87 -18.96 -8.09
N ARG A 125 7.60 -17.97 -8.62
CA ARG A 125 8.73 -17.35 -7.91
C ARG A 125 8.29 -16.61 -6.64
N VAL A 126 7.12 -15.96 -6.66
CA VAL A 126 6.52 -15.34 -5.47
C VAL A 126 6.26 -16.40 -4.40
N ALA A 127 5.61 -17.51 -4.74
CA ALA A 127 5.30 -18.57 -3.78
C ALA A 127 6.56 -19.23 -3.20
N GLU A 128 7.57 -19.49 -4.03
CA GLU A 128 8.88 -20.02 -3.59
C GLU A 128 9.60 -19.07 -2.65
N THR A 129 9.53 -17.78 -2.93
CA THR A 129 10.14 -16.74 -2.07
C THR A 129 9.43 -16.65 -0.73
N ILE A 130 8.08 -16.67 -0.71
CA ILE A 130 7.29 -16.68 0.52
C ILE A 130 7.61 -17.91 1.37
N ARG A 131 7.77 -19.07 0.74
CA ARG A 131 8.21 -20.30 1.42
C ARG A 131 9.61 -20.17 2.01
N ALA A 132 10.56 -19.62 1.25
CA ALA A 132 11.95 -19.41 1.71
C ALA A 132 12.05 -18.38 2.85
N MET A 133 11.05 -17.49 2.97
CA MET A 133 10.93 -16.52 4.06
C MET A 133 10.15 -17.07 5.27
N GLU A 134 9.54 -18.24 5.17
CA GLU A 134 8.72 -18.86 6.22
C GLU A 134 7.60 -17.96 6.74
N LEU A 135 6.92 -17.23 5.83
CA LEU A 135 5.91 -16.26 6.20
C LEU A 135 4.61 -16.93 6.65
N GLU A 136 4.05 -16.48 7.76
CA GLU A 136 2.70 -16.86 8.22
C GLU A 136 1.61 -15.96 7.61
N HIS A 137 1.97 -14.77 7.17
CA HIS A 137 1.08 -13.82 6.53
C HIS A 137 1.83 -13.05 5.44
N VAL A 138 1.21 -12.88 4.28
CA VAL A 138 1.78 -12.15 3.16
C VAL A 138 0.78 -11.16 2.57
N VAL A 139 1.27 -10.00 2.14
CA VAL A 139 0.49 -9.04 1.35
C VAL A 139 0.99 -9.04 -0.08
N ILE A 140 0.07 -9.23 -1.02
CA ILE A 140 0.32 -9.22 -2.46
C ILE A 140 -0.46 -8.07 -3.08
N THR A 141 0.22 -7.20 -3.78
CA THR A 141 -0.38 -6.10 -4.55
C THR A 141 0.15 -6.11 -5.98
N SER A 142 -0.31 -5.19 -6.81
CA SER A 142 0.17 -5.07 -8.19
C SER A 142 0.20 -3.64 -8.68
N VAL A 143 0.82 -3.43 -9.82
CA VAL A 143 0.51 -2.31 -10.72
C VAL A 143 -0.86 -2.49 -11.37
N ASN A 144 -1.49 -1.40 -11.86
CA ASN A 144 -2.67 -1.55 -12.72
C ASN A 144 -2.25 -1.99 -14.12
N ARG A 145 -2.99 -2.94 -14.67
CA ARG A 145 -2.81 -3.51 -16.00
C ARG A 145 -4.11 -3.37 -16.80
N ASP A 146 -4.53 -2.11 -17.00
CA ASP A 146 -5.80 -1.80 -17.67
C ASP A 146 -5.85 -2.23 -19.15
N GLU A 147 -4.72 -2.62 -19.72
CA GLU A 147 -4.60 -3.19 -21.07
C GLU A 147 -4.91 -4.71 -21.12
N LEU A 148 -4.85 -5.41 -19.98
CA LEU A 148 -5.28 -6.80 -19.89
C LEU A 148 -6.80 -6.86 -19.78
N SER A 149 -7.41 -7.86 -20.42
CA SER A 149 -8.86 -8.02 -20.46
C SER A 149 -9.49 -8.21 -19.08
N ASP A 150 -8.77 -8.89 -18.17
CA ASP A 150 -9.17 -9.14 -16.77
C ASP A 150 -8.46 -8.24 -15.76
N GLY A 151 -7.68 -7.25 -16.22
CA GLY A 151 -6.88 -6.38 -15.36
C GLY A 151 -5.83 -7.10 -14.52
N GLY A 152 -5.49 -8.37 -14.84
CA GLY A 152 -4.54 -9.22 -14.14
C GLY A 152 -5.15 -10.10 -13.05
N ALA A 153 -6.47 -10.24 -12.98
CA ALA A 153 -7.16 -11.03 -11.95
C ALA A 153 -6.72 -12.51 -11.96
N ALA A 154 -6.48 -13.10 -13.12
CA ALA A 154 -6.01 -14.48 -13.25
C ALA A 154 -4.62 -14.68 -12.61
N ILE A 155 -3.72 -13.71 -12.75
CA ILE A 155 -2.39 -13.76 -12.11
C ILE A 155 -2.50 -13.66 -10.59
N TYR A 156 -3.39 -12.80 -10.06
CA TYR A 156 -3.68 -12.78 -8.63
C TYR A 156 -4.19 -14.14 -8.13
N ALA A 157 -5.17 -14.72 -8.82
CA ALA A 157 -5.73 -15.99 -8.44
C ALA A 157 -4.70 -17.13 -8.49
N GLU A 158 -3.84 -17.15 -9.51
CA GLU A 158 -2.75 -18.13 -9.61
C GLU A 158 -1.73 -17.93 -8.48
N THR A 159 -1.34 -16.67 -8.19
CA THR A 159 -0.40 -16.37 -7.11
C THR A 159 -0.93 -16.84 -5.75
N ILE A 160 -2.20 -16.55 -5.44
CA ILE A 160 -2.84 -17.00 -4.19
C ILE A 160 -2.81 -18.53 -4.09
N LYS A 161 -3.21 -19.24 -5.15
CA LYS A 161 -3.20 -20.72 -5.19
C LYS A 161 -1.80 -21.28 -4.98
N ARG A 162 -0.80 -20.73 -5.69
CA ARG A 162 0.60 -21.16 -5.54
C ARG A 162 1.13 -20.95 -4.12
N VAL A 163 0.76 -19.85 -3.47
CA VAL A 163 1.13 -19.60 -2.08
C VAL A 163 0.47 -20.63 -1.15
N HIS A 164 -0.82 -20.90 -1.29
CA HIS A 164 -1.53 -21.90 -0.48
C HIS A 164 -0.93 -23.30 -0.67
N ASP A 165 -0.54 -23.67 -1.89
CA ASP A 165 0.08 -24.96 -2.18
C ASP A 165 1.51 -25.07 -1.60
N ALA A 166 2.32 -23.99 -1.71
CA ALA A 166 3.71 -24.00 -1.28
C ALA A 166 3.89 -23.82 0.24
N VAL A 167 2.95 -23.08 0.90
CA VAL A 167 2.99 -22.73 2.32
C VAL A 167 1.60 -22.91 2.93
N PRO A 168 1.17 -24.15 3.18
CA PRO A 168 -0.12 -24.42 3.81
C PRO A 168 -0.25 -23.66 5.15
N GLY A 169 -1.35 -22.90 5.30
CA GLY A 169 -1.60 -22.09 6.50
C GLY A 169 -1.06 -20.66 6.45
N CYS A 170 -0.34 -20.28 5.40
CA CYS A 170 -0.01 -18.87 5.17
C CYS A 170 -1.28 -18.07 4.86
N SER A 171 -1.55 -17.03 5.63
CA SER A 171 -2.65 -16.09 5.39
C SER A 171 -2.27 -15.15 4.25
N VAL A 172 -3.09 -15.09 3.19
CA VAL A 172 -2.82 -14.24 2.02
C VAL A 172 -3.78 -13.05 2.02
N GLU A 173 -3.23 -11.86 2.18
CA GLU A 173 -3.92 -10.60 1.93
C GLU A 173 -3.60 -10.13 0.51
N VAL A 174 -4.61 -9.71 -0.23
CA VAL A 174 -4.40 -9.08 -1.54
C VAL A 174 -4.86 -7.63 -1.51
N LEU A 175 -4.11 -6.75 -2.17
CA LEU A 175 -4.49 -5.37 -2.46
C LEU A 175 -4.63 -5.23 -3.98
N VAL A 176 -5.86 -5.30 -4.46
CA VAL A 176 -6.17 -5.38 -5.89
C VAL A 176 -6.57 -4.03 -6.49
N PRO A 177 -6.41 -3.82 -7.81
CA PRO A 177 -7.01 -2.69 -8.51
C PRO A 177 -8.56 -2.82 -8.54
N ASP A 178 -9.24 -1.79 -9.04
CA ASP A 178 -10.70 -1.80 -9.18
C ASP A 178 -11.18 -2.59 -10.41
N PHE A 179 -10.28 -3.25 -11.15
CA PHE A 179 -10.55 -3.98 -12.41
C PHE A 179 -11.53 -3.24 -13.34
N LYS A 180 -11.51 -1.88 -13.36
CA LYS A 180 -12.50 -1.02 -14.06
C LYS A 180 -13.96 -1.28 -13.69
N GLY A 181 -14.22 -2.00 -12.61
CA GLY A 181 -15.54 -2.41 -12.13
C GLY A 181 -16.00 -3.75 -12.68
N ASP A 182 -15.11 -4.56 -13.25
CA ASP A 182 -15.39 -5.91 -13.71
C ASP A 182 -15.62 -6.85 -12.52
N GLU A 183 -16.88 -7.28 -12.34
CA GLU A 183 -17.28 -8.19 -11.25
C GLU A 183 -16.79 -9.62 -11.49
N ASP A 184 -16.61 -10.06 -12.74
CA ASP A 184 -16.11 -11.40 -13.05
C ASP A 184 -14.61 -11.48 -12.72
N ALA A 185 -13.83 -10.45 -13.01
CA ALA A 185 -12.43 -10.35 -12.57
C ALA A 185 -12.30 -10.40 -11.05
N LEU A 186 -13.16 -9.66 -10.31
CA LEU A 186 -13.21 -9.74 -8.85
C LEU A 186 -13.54 -11.16 -8.36
N ARG A 187 -14.51 -11.82 -8.98
CA ARG A 187 -14.93 -13.19 -8.64
C ARG A 187 -13.79 -14.17 -8.80
N VAL A 188 -13.01 -14.07 -9.88
CA VAL A 188 -11.82 -14.91 -10.12
C VAL A 188 -10.81 -14.81 -8.96
N VAL A 189 -10.56 -13.60 -8.46
CA VAL A 189 -9.66 -13.40 -7.31
C VAL A 189 -10.25 -13.99 -6.04
N MET A 190 -11.55 -13.76 -5.78
CA MET A 190 -12.21 -14.24 -4.56
C MET A 190 -12.33 -15.77 -4.51
N GLU A 191 -12.51 -16.42 -5.65
CA GLU A 191 -12.53 -17.90 -5.75
C GLU A 191 -11.19 -18.55 -5.36
N ALA A 192 -10.08 -17.80 -5.47
CA ALA A 192 -8.78 -18.24 -4.96
C ALA A 192 -8.66 -18.11 -3.43
N LYS A 193 -9.67 -17.56 -2.74
CA LYS A 193 -9.84 -17.48 -1.28
C LYS A 193 -8.72 -16.72 -0.57
N PRO A 194 -8.49 -15.43 -0.89
CA PRO A 194 -7.63 -14.60 -0.06
C PRO A 194 -8.27 -14.44 1.34
N ALA A 195 -7.45 -14.42 2.39
CA ALA A 195 -7.93 -14.17 3.75
C ALA A 195 -8.49 -12.73 3.89
N ILE A 196 -7.86 -11.76 3.24
CA ILE A 196 -8.28 -10.36 3.20
C ILE A 196 -8.26 -9.87 1.74
N LEU A 197 -9.38 -9.27 1.32
CA LEU A 197 -9.47 -8.56 0.04
C LEU A 197 -9.38 -7.06 0.29
N GLY A 198 -8.29 -6.45 -0.12
CA GLY A 198 -8.03 -5.01 -0.05
C GLY A 198 -8.24 -4.32 -1.40
N HIS A 199 -8.84 -3.12 -1.36
CA HIS A 199 -8.82 -2.14 -2.43
C HIS A 199 -8.84 -0.74 -1.82
N ASN A 200 -7.80 0.05 -2.08
CA ASN A 200 -7.69 1.37 -1.47
C ASN A 200 -8.60 2.41 -2.15
N LEU A 201 -9.29 3.20 -1.35
CA LEU A 201 -10.03 4.38 -1.77
C LEU A 201 -9.06 5.55 -2.07
N GLU A 202 -7.98 5.64 -1.31
CA GLU A 202 -6.87 6.58 -1.36
C GLU A 202 -7.22 7.99 -0.88
N THR A 203 -8.35 8.58 -1.28
CA THR A 203 -8.74 9.92 -0.89
C THR A 203 -10.26 10.11 -0.92
N VAL A 204 -10.73 11.27 -0.46
CA VAL A 204 -12.15 11.64 -0.43
C VAL A 204 -12.69 11.97 -1.83
N GLU A 205 -14.00 11.96 -1.99
CA GLU A 205 -14.69 12.10 -3.28
C GLU A 205 -14.24 13.34 -4.07
N ARG A 206 -14.23 14.53 -3.45
CA ARG A 206 -13.85 15.79 -4.11
C ARG A 206 -12.44 15.76 -4.68
N LEU A 207 -11.49 15.15 -3.98
CA LEU A 207 -10.09 15.09 -4.39
C LEU A 207 -9.83 13.98 -5.42
N HIS A 208 -10.69 12.98 -5.49
CA HIS A 208 -10.45 11.76 -6.24
C HIS A 208 -10.10 11.97 -7.72
N PRO A 209 -10.82 12.84 -8.49
CA PRO A 209 -10.50 13.05 -9.91
C PRO A 209 -9.10 13.60 -10.14
N ASP A 210 -8.63 14.48 -9.26
CA ASP A 210 -7.33 15.13 -9.37
C ASP A 210 -6.18 14.26 -8.83
N VAL A 211 -6.41 13.51 -7.74
CA VAL A 211 -5.41 12.73 -7.03
C VAL A 211 -5.20 11.36 -7.69
N ARG A 212 -6.30 10.73 -8.12
CA ARG A 212 -6.31 9.38 -8.69
C ARG A 212 -6.98 9.36 -10.07
N PRO A 213 -6.39 10.01 -11.09
CA PRO A 213 -6.93 9.99 -12.45
C PRO A 213 -6.99 8.53 -12.95
N GLY A 214 -8.11 8.15 -13.58
CA GLY A 214 -8.40 6.76 -13.96
C GLY A 214 -9.14 5.94 -12.90
N GLY A 215 -9.03 6.30 -11.62
CA GLY A 215 -9.89 5.80 -10.55
C GLY A 215 -11.26 6.50 -10.54
N ARG A 216 -12.19 5.97 -9.76
CA ARG A 216 -13.50 6.60 -9.49
C ARG A 216 -13.90 6.27 -8.06
N TYR A 217 -14.26 7.29 -7.28
CA TYR A 217 -14.62 7.15 -5.87
C TYR A 217 -15.72 6.09 -5.66
N TRP A 218 -16.87 6.27 -6.30
CA TRP A 218 -18.01 5.36 -6.17
C TRP A 218 -17.76 3.98 -6.76
N ARG A 219 -16.89 3.86 -7.77
CA ARG A 219 -16.46 2.54 -8.27
C ARG A 219 -15.65 1.79 -7.22
N SER A 220 -14.76 2.47 -6.50
CA SER A 220 -13.99 1.85 -5.41
C SER A 220 -14.88 1.41 -4.25
N ILE A 221 -15.86 2.24 -3.84
CA ILE A 221 -16.87 1.89 -2.82
C ILE A 221 -17.70 0.69 -3.28
N SER A 222 -18.26 0.78 -4.50
CA SER A 222 -19.09 -0.29 -5.07
C SER A 222 -18.31 -1.60 -5.19
N PHE A 223 -17.04 -1.56 -5.60
CA PHE A 223 -16.17 -2.73 -5.73
C PHE A 223 -16.07 -3.52 -4.42
N LEU A 224 -15.83 -2.83 -3.30
CA LEU A 224 -15.78 -3.45 -1.98
C LEU A 224 -17.16 -4.00 -1.55
N GLY A 225 -18.25 -3.29 -1.87
CA GLY A 225 -19.61 -3.75 -1.64
C GLY A 225 -19.97 -4.97 -2.49
N VAL A 226 -19.48 -5.08 -3.74
CA VAL A 226 -19.63 -6.27 -4.59
C VAL A 226 -18.95 -7.48 -3.95
N ALA A 227 -17.73 -7.31 -3.43
CA ALA A 227 -17.02 -8.38 -2.72
C ALA A 227 -17.88 -8.95 -1.58
N LYS A 228 -18.53 -8.09 -0.79
CA LYS A 228 -19.45 -8.50 0.29
C LYS A 228 -20.72 -9.17 -0.21
N ARG A 229 -21.21 -8.81 -1.42
CA ARG A 229 -22.36 -9.51 -2.03
C ARG A 229 -21.99 -10.89 -2.57
N ILE A 230 -20.75 -11.06 -3.05
CA ILE A 230 -20.24 -12.37 -3.50
C ILE A 230 -20.03 -13.29 -2.31
N ASP A 231 -19.39 -12.78 -1.25
CA ASP A 231 -19.18 -13.52 0.00
C ASP A 231 -19.24 -12.57 1.20
N ALA A 232 -20.33 -12.64 1.97
CA ALA A 232 -20.53 -11.80 3.14
C ALA A 232 -19.49 -12.02 4.25
N SER A 233 -18.83 -13.19 4.27
CA SER A 233 -17.78 -13.53 5.24
C SER A 233 -16.40 -12.97 4.85
N GLN A 234 -16.20 -12.63 3.57
CA GLN A 234 -14.91 -12.09 3.10
C GLN A 234 -14.53 -10.83 3.90
N VAL A 235 -13.38 -10.87 4.55
CA VAL A 235 -12.81 -9.68 5.19
C VAL A 235 -12.37 -8.70 4.11
N THR A 236 -12.91 -7.47 4.16
CA THR A 236 -12.56 -6.41 3.22
C THR A 236 -11.78 -5.29 3.90
N LYS A 237 -10.81 -4.73 3.16
CA LYS A 237 -9.90 -3.70 3.66
C LYS A 237 -9.74 -2.56 2.67
N THR A 238 -9.60 -1.35 3.19
CA THR A 238 -9.32 -0.15 2.40
C THR A 238 -8.35 0.78 3.10
N GLY A 239 -7.79 1.74 2.35
CA GLY A 239 -6.91 2.78 2.88
C GLY A 239 -7.27 4.16 2.34
N ILE A 240 -7.10 5.17 3.20
CA ILE A 240 -7.18 6.58 2.85
C ILE A 240 -5.87 7.25 3.28
N ILE A 241 -5.34 8.10 2.42
CA ILE A 241 -4.12 8.87 2.67
C ILE A 241 -4.55 10.29 3.04
N LEU A 242 -4.16 10.76 4.23
CA LEU A 242 -4.50 12.09 4.74
C LEU A 242 -3.38 13.10 4.49
N GLY A 243 -3.75 14.37 4.41
CA GLY A 243 -2.84 15.49 4.16
C GLY A 243 -2.74 15.91 2.69
N MET A 244 -3.71 15.50 1.86
CA MET A 244 -3.84 15.90 0.47
C MET A 244 -4.85 17.04 0.24
N GLY A 245 -5.48 17.58 1.32
CA GLY A 245 -6.42 18.69 1.25
C GLY A 245 -7.88 18.35 1.59
N GLU A 246 -8.10 17.16 2.11
CA GLU A 246 -9.38 16.71 2.67
C GLU A 246 -9.72 17.48 3.96
N ASP A 247 -11.01 17.70 4.22
CA ASP A 247 -11.51 18.19 5.48
C ASP A 247 -12.11 17.07 6.36
N ALA A 248 -12.41 17.40 7.62
CA ALA A 248 -12.93 16.43 8.58
C ALA A 248 -14.31 15.89 8.19
N GLY A 249 -15.19 16.72 7.60
CA GLY A 249 -16.49 16.30 7.13
C GLY A 249 -16.40 15.32 5.96
N GLU A 250 -15.44 15.54 5.05
CA GLU A 250 -15.16 14.64 3.93
C GLU A 250 -14.62 13.29 4.38
N ILE A 251 -13.74 13.27 5.39
CA ILE A 251 -13.24 12.02 5.97
C ILE A 251 -14.38 11.22 6.59
N ARG A 252 -15.28 11.87 7.35
CA ARG A 252 -16.45 11.20 7.95
C ARG A 252 -17.41 10.66 6.89
N ARG A 253 -17.71 11.42 5.82
CA ARG A 253 -18.50 10.93 4.69
C ARG A 253 -17.87 9.69 4.08
N ALA A 254 -16.55 9.71 3.81
CA ALA A 254 -15.86 8.57 3.26
C ALA A 254 -15.93 7.34 4.20
N MET A 255 -15.83 7.53 5.52
CA MET A 255 -16.03 6.45 6.49
C MET A 255 -17.46 5.90 6.45
N SER A 256 -18.46 6.76 6.35
CA SER A 256 -19.89 6.36 6.22
C SER A 256 -20.11 5.53 4.96
N ASP A 257 -19.66 6.03 3.79
CA ASP A 257 -19.81 5.35 2.50
C ASP A 257 -19.14 3.97 2.51
N LEU A 258 -17.96 3.87 3.12
CA LEU A 258 -17.23 2.60 3.29
C LEU A 258 -17.99 1.63 4.21
N ARG A 259 -18.62 2.13 5.28
CA ARG A 259 -19.41 1.28 6.18
C ARG A 259 -20.73 0.84 5.55
N GLU A 260 -21.37 1.68 4.72
CA GLU A 260 -22.51 1.26 3.91
C GLU A 260 -22.15 0.12 2.95
N ALA A 261 -20.91 0.12 2.41
CA ALA A 261 -20.37 -0.99 1.65
C ALA A 261 -19.87 -2.17 2.53
N SER A 262 -20.08 -2.11 3.87
CA SER A 262 -19.69 -3.15 4.83
C SER A 262 -18.19 -3.45 4.91
N VAL A 263 -17.35 -2.46 4.64
CA VAL A 263 -15.89 -2.60 4.75
C VAL A 263 -15.48 -2.84 6.20
N ASP A 264 -14.61 -3.85 6.44
CA ASP A 264 -14.24 -4.29 7.78
C ASP A 264 -13.05 -3.52 8.35
N ILE A 265 -12.00 -3.28 7.55
CA ILE A 265 -10.72 -2.69 7.98
C ILE A 265 -10.47 -1.39 7.23
N LEU A 266 -10.12 -0.34 7.99
CA LEU A 266 -9.69 0.94 7.44
C LEU A 266 -8.25 1.25 7.86
N THR A 267 -7.42 1.70 6.93
CA THR A 267 -6.09 2.24 7.23
C THR A 267 -6.03 3.73 6.90
N LEU A 268 -5.45 4.53 7.80
CA LEU A 268 -5.26 5.97 7.63
C LEU A 268 -3.79 6.32 7.78
N GLY A 269 -3.17 6.84 6.73
CA GLY A 269 -1.75 7.21 6.73
C GLY A 269 -1.49 8.62 6.24
N GLN A 270 -0.35 9.22 6.61
CA GLN A 270 0.05 10.53 6.10
C GLN A 270 0.55 10.46 4.67
N TYR A 271 0.08 11.38 3.82
CA TYR A 271 0.67 11.61 2.52
C TYR A 271 2.12 12.11 2.65
N LEU A 272 3.04 11.40 2.02
CA LEU A 272 4.44 11.79 1.91
C LEU A 272 4.76 11.99 0.43
N ARG A 273 4.99 13.24 0.04
CA ARG A 273 5.27 13.61 -1.35
C ARG A 273 6.53 12.93 -1.87
N PRO A 274 6.46 12.04 -2.88
CA PRO A 274 7.63 11.32 -3.38
C PRO A 274 8.64 12.22 -4.08
N SER A 275 8.18 13.16 -4.90
CA SER A 275 9.03 14.12 -5.62
C SER A 275 8.29 15.44 -5.89
N LYS A 276 9.00 16.44 -6.38
CA LYS A 276 8.41 17.72 -6.77
C LYS A 276 7.38 17.63 -7.92
N GLN A 277 7.34 16.51 -8.63
CA GLN A 277 6.39 16.25 -9.72
C GLN A 277 5.05 15.70 -9.22
N HIS A 278 4.96 15.28 -7.95
CA HIS A 278 3.75 14.83 -7.30
C HIS A 278 3.02 15.98 -6.62
N ILE A 279 1.76 15.77 -6.28
CA ILE A 279 0.95 16.80 -5.60
C ILE A 279 1.62 17.29 -4.32
N PRO A 280 1.51 18.57 -3.97
CA PRO A 280 2.05 19.08 -2.71
C PRO A 280 1.33 18.47 -1.51
N VAL A 281 2.02 18.42 -0.35
CA VAL A 281 1.38 18.12 0.92
C VAL A 281 0.56 19.32 1.35
N ALA A 282 -0.73 19.15 1.57
CA ALA A 282 -1.59 20.23 2.06
C ALA A 282 -1.33 20.51 3.55
N ARG A 283 -1.18 19.48 4.36
CA ARG A 283 -0.91 19.60 5.80
C ARG A 283 -0.23 18.37 6.37
N TRP A 284 0.44 18.55 7.49
CA TRP A 284 0.90 17.45 8.33
C TRP A 284 -0.18 17.11 9.38
N VAL A 285 -0.70 15.90 9.33
CA VAL A 285 -1.67 15.39 10.28
C VAL A 285 -0.95 14.95 11.55
N SER A 286 -1.41 15.39 12.71
CA SER A 286 -0.77 15.06 13.98
C SER A 286 -1.05 13.62 14.43
N PRO A 287 -0.16 12.99 15.23
CA PRO A 287 -0.45 11.69 15.83
C PRO A 287 -1.75 11.66 16.65
N ALA A 288 -2.09 12.76 17.32
CA ALA A 288 -3.31 12.88 18.09
C ALA A 288 -4.57 12.86 17.19
N GLU A 289 -4.50 13.50 16.02
CA GLU A 289 -5.58 13.46 15.03
C GLU A 289 -5.75 12.03 14.45
N PHE A 290 -4.66 11.32 14.17
CA PHE A 290 -4.75 9.91 13.77
C PHE A 290 -5.39 9.05 14.87
N ALA A 291 -5.04 9.27 16.13
CA ALA A 291 -5.65 8.56 17.26
C ALA A 291 -7.15 8.90 17.40
N TYR A 292 -7.55 10.14 17.12
CA TYR A 292 -8.95 10.53 17.04
C TYR A 292 -9.69 9.76 15.93
N TRP A 293 -9.17 9.75 14.69
CA TRP A 293 -9.79 9.04 13.57
C TRP A 293 -9.87 7.52 13.78
N LYS A 294 -8.90 6.95 14.49
CA LYS A 294 -8.97 5.54 14.89
C LYS A 294 -10.19 5.27 15.77
N ARG A 295 -10.34 6.04 16.85
CA ARG A 295 -11.49 5.88 17.75
C ARG A 295 -12.82 6.14 17.04
N GLU A 296 -12.89 7.21 16.28
CA GLU A 296 -14.08 7.55 15.50
C GLU A 296 -14.49 6.39 14.59
N GLY A 297 -13.54 5.80 13.86
CA GLY A 297 -13.81 4.68 12.97
C GLY A 297 -14.24 3.41 13.70
N GLU A 298 -13.62 3.07 14.82
CA GLU A 298 -13.93 1.86 15.57
C GLU A 298 -15.22 2.02 16.40
N GLU A 299 -15.39 3.13 17.13
CA GLU A 299 -16.45 3.32 18.10
C GLU A 299 -17.76 3.87 17.48
N HIS A 300 -17.67 4.83 16.54
CA HIS A 300 -18.85 5.47 15.94
C HIS A 300 -19.24 4.84 14.60
N PHE A 301 -18.28 4.65 13.69
CA PHE A 301 -18.58 4.05 12.39
C PHE A 301 -18.65 2.52 12.43
N GLY A 302 -18.06 1.86 13.43
CA GLY A 302 -18.15 0.41 13.61
C GLY A 302 -17.29 -0.39 12.63
N PHE A 303 -16.13 0.13 12.21
CA PHE A 303 -15.11 -0.71 11.57
C PHE A 303 -14.62 -1.77 12.56
N LYS A 304 -14.37 -2.99 12.11
CA LYS A 304 -13.81 -4.04 12.97
C LYS A 304 -12.40 -3.68 13.45
N HIS A 305 -11.66 -2.96 12.62
CA HIS A 305 -10.35 -2.43 12.97
C HIS A 305 -10.03 -1.17 12.15
N VAL A 306 -9.41 -0.19 12.81
CA VAL A 306 -8.82 0.98 12.15
C VAL A 306 -7.34 1.05 12.55
N GLU A 307 -6.45 1.00 11.56
CA GLU A 307 -5.03 1.29 11.77
C GLU A 307 -4.75 2.70 11.29
N ALA A 308 -4.37 3.59 12.22
CA ALA A 308 -4.19 5.01 11.90
C ALA A 308 -2.89 5.56 12.51
N GLY A 309 -2.11 6.24 11.69
CA GLY A 309 -0.85 6.85 12.14
C GLY A 309 -0.05 7.48 11.01
N PRO A 310 0.90 8.37 11.35
CA PRO A 310 1.68 9.10 10.35
C PRO A 310 2.45 8.22 9.36
N LEU A 311 2.87 7.04 9.79
CA LEU A 311 3.66 6.10 8.99
C LEU A 311 2.85 4.91 8.49
N VAL A 312 1.55 4.83 8.84
CA VAL A 312 0.67 3.74 8.39
C VAL A 312 0.59 3.69 6.87
N ARG A 313 0.64 2.49 6.34
CA ARG A 313 0.40 2.12 4.94
C ARG A 313 -0.55 0.92 4.91
N SER A 314 -1.14 0.60 3.76
CA SER A 314 -2.13 -0.47 3.65
C SER A 314 -1.64 -1.81 4.21
N SER A 315 -0.36 -2.13 4.02
CA SER A 315 0.25 -3.37 4.49
C SER A 315 1.02 -3.24 5.82
N TYR A 316 1.02 -2.06 6.45
CA TYR A 316 1.72 -1.85 7.72
C TYR A 316 1.04 -2.64 8.84
N HIS A 317 1.78 -3.51 9.53
CA HIS A 317 1.25 -4.44 10.56
C HIS A 317 0.06 -5.30 10.09
N ALA A 318 0.07 -5.71 8.80
CA ALA A 318 -1.06 -6.44 8.20
C ALA A 318 -1.38 -7.76 8.95
N LYS A 319 -0.37 -8.50 9.41
CA LYS A 319 -0.52 -9.72 10.21
C LYS A 319 -1.31 -9.47 11.51
N GLU A 320 -0.98 -8.39 12.23
CA GLU A 320 -1.65 -8.00 13.47
C GLU A 320 -3.09 -7.54 13.22
N GLN A 321 -3.32 -6.82 12.10
CA GLN A 321 -4.66 -6.39 11.68
C GLN A 321 -5.55 -7.61 11.37
N ALA A 322 -5.03 -8.60 10.62
CA ALA A 322 -5.73 -9.85 10.34
C ALA A 322 -6.15 -10.58 11.62
N ARG A 323 -5.22 -10.77 12.55
CA ARG A 323 -5.49 -11.43 13.84
C ARG A 323 -6.55 -10.73 14.69
N LYS A 324 -6.59 -9.39 14.68
CA LYS A 324 -7.60 -8.63 15.43
C LYS A 324 -9.01 -8.84 14.89
N VAL A 325 -9.16 -8.95 13.57
CA VAL A 325 -10.46 -9.19 12.94
C VAL A 325 -10.93 -10.63 13.16
N GLU A 326 -10.04 -11.61 13.10
CA GLU A 326 -10.32 -13.02 13.37
C GLU A 326 -10.76 -13.24 14.82
N ALA A 327 -10.20 -12.49 15.78
CA ALA A 327 -10.53 -12.58 17.19
C ALA A 327 -11.94 -12.03 17.55
N GLY A 328 -12.67 -11.47 16.59
CA GLY A 328 -14.11 -11.20 16.73
C GLY A 328 -14.48 -9.99 17.59
N ALA A 329 -13.91 -8.81 17.35
CA ALA A 329 -14.45 -7.56 17.89
C ALA A 329 -15.77 -7.20 17.15
N PRO A 330 -16.94 -7.14 17.83
CA PRO A 330 -18.18 -6.79 17.15
C PRO A 330 -18.24 -5.28 16.87
N GLY A 331 -18.20 -4.91 15.59
CA GLY A 331 -18.53 -3.58 15.16
C GLY A 331 -20.02 -3.28 15.38
N ARG A 332 -20.35 -2.38 16.29
CA ARG A 332 -21.72 -1.86 16.47
C ARG A 332 -21.97 -0.77 15.44
N ILE A 333 -22.90 -0.99 14.51
CA ILE A 333 -23.38 0.06 13.61
C ILE A 333 -24.28 0.99 14.39
N GLN A 334 -23.83 2.19 14.68
CA GLN A 334 -24.67 3.27 15.17
C GLN A 334 -24.75 4.32 14.05
N ARG A 335 -25.95 4.61 13.53
CA ARG A 335 -26.13 5.70 12.57
C ARG A 335 -25.76 7.01 13.26
N VAL A 336 -24.70 7.66 12.78
CA VAL A 336 -24.33 9.00 13.20
C VAL A 336 -25.19 9.99 12.43
N LEU A 337 -26.01 10.75 13.14
CA LEU A 337 -26.75 11.88 12.55
C LEU A 337 -25.79 13.08 12.45
N GLU A 338 -25.91 13.88 11.39
CA GLU A 338 -25.07 15.08 11.17
C GLU A 338 -25.04 16.06 12.36
N ALA A 339 -26.05 16.01 13.22
CA ALA A 339 -26.15 16.85 14.43
C ALA A 339 -25.17 16.48 15.55
N ASP A 340 -24.55 15.29 15.51
CA ASP A 340 -23.65 14.78 16.57
C ASP A 340 -22.16 15.04 16.26
N ILE A 341 -21.87 15.84 15.22
CA ILE A 341 -20.51 16.10 14.77
C ILE A 341 -19.94 17.32 15.50
N PRO A 342 -18.95 17.20 16.39
CA PRO A 342 -18.28 18.35 17.00
C PRO A 342 -17.54 19.18 15.96
N ALA A 343 -17.54 20.50 16.11
CA ALA A 343 -16.88 21.41 15.19
C ALA A 343 -15.35 21.15 15.16
N PRO A 344 -14.69 21.34 14.01
CA PRO A 344 -13.26 21.07 13.83
C PRO A 344 -12.31 21.79 14.79
N ALA A 345 -12.77 22.86 15.44
CA ALA A 345 -11.99 23.67 16.39
C ALA A 345 -11.80 23.02 17.78
N GLU A 346 -12.55 21.97 18.11
CA GLU A 346 -12.42 21.29 19.42
C GLU A 346 -11.42 20.12 19.42
N VAL A 347 -10.87 19.78 18.27
CA VAL A 347 -9.87 18.74 18.13
C VAL A 347 -8.50 19.40 18.27
N LEU A 348 -8.10 19.73 19.48
CA LEU A 348 -6.78 19.74 20.10
C LEU A 348 -6.38 20.99 20.89
N PRO A 349 -6.06 20.87 22.15
CA PRO A 349 -4.94 21.57 22.75
C PRO A 349 -3.64 20.75 22.62
N ASP A 350 -2.56 21.43 22.30
CA ASP A 350 -1.18 20.95 22.07
C ASP A 350 -0.49 20.21 23.26
N SER A 351 -1.21 19.75 24.27
CA SER A 351 -0.63 19.46 25.57
C SER A 351 -0.36 17.98 25.91
N ASN A 352 -0.60 17.03 25.00
CA ASN A 352 -0.26 15.63 25.28
C ASN A 352 0.52 14.98 24.11
N LEU A 353 1.72 15.51 23.85
CA LEU A 353 2.71 14.85 23.02
C LEU A 353 3.29 13.66 23.79
N VAL A 354 2.86 12.45 23.50
CA VAL A 354 3.62 11.25 23.85
C VAL A 354 4.92 11.30 23.05
N GLN A 355 6.03 11.56 23.73
CA GLN A 355 7.36 11.49 23.13
C GLN A 355 7.65 10.02 22.85
N ILE A 356 7.62 9.64 21.57
CA ILE A 356 8.25 8.40 21.13
C ILE A 356 9.75 8.70 21.03
N GLU A 357 10.50 8.31 22.04
CA GLU A 357 11.96 8.36 22.02
C GLU A 357 12.47 7.34 21.02
N ILE A 358 12.93 7.82 19.87
CA ILE A 358 13.66 6.99 18.92
C ILE A 358 15.08 6.88 19.45
N LEU A 359 15.40 5.75 20.10
CA LEU A 359 16.76 5.43 20.54
C LEU A 359 17.71 5.43 19.34
N ARG A 360 18.69 6.33 19.38
CA ARG A 360 19.81 6.29 18.43
C ARG A 360 20.69 5.08 18.78
N PRO A 361 21.17 4.30 17.82
CA PRO A 361 22.26 3.37 18.08
C PRO A 361 23.46 4.20 18.56
N GLY A 362 24.06 3.78 19.68
CA GLY A 362 25.30 4.37 20.19
C GLY A 362 26.41 4.32 19.13
N PRO A 363 27.45 5.15 19.26
CA PRO A 363 28.57 5.14 18.32
C PRO A 363 29.17 3.74 18.33
N VAL A 364 29.31 3.16 17.13
CA VAL A 364 30.09 1.93 16.93
C VAL A 364 31.55 2.30 17.17
N ASP A 365 32.13 1.73 18.21
CA ASP A 365 33.54 1.91 18.55
C ASP A 365 34.39 1.40 17.39
N SER A 366 35.10 2.30 16.72
CA SER A 366 36.04 1.98 15.65
C SER A 366 37.36 1.48 16.23
N GLY A 367 37.28 0.34 16.93
CA GLY A 367 38.43 -0.38 17.43
C GLY A 367 39.15 -1.09 16.30
N ALA A 368 40.32 -0.55 15.96
CA ALA A 368 41.51 -1.17 15.41
C ALA A 368 41.32 -2.33 14.37
N ILE A 369 41.34 -1.99 13.10
CA ILE A 369 41.77 -2.91 12.08
C ILE A 369 43.28 -2.67 11.89
N GLY A 370 44.08 -3.63 12.39
CA GLY A 370 45.53 -3.67 12.26
C GLY A 370 45.97 -3.64 10.80
N GLY A 371 47.14 -3.00 10.59
CA GLY A 371 47.75 -2.78 9.30
C GLY A 371 48.02 -4.08 8.52
N TRP A 372 47.80 -3.98 7.23
CA TRP A 372 48.40 -4.88 6.25
C TRP A 372 49.61 -4.17 5.67
N GLU A 373 50.82 -4.73 5.97
CA GLU A 373 52.08 -4.31 5.40
C GLU A 373 52.12 -4.64 3.91
N ASP A 374 52.63 -3.68 3.14
CA ASP A 374 52.95 -3.81 1.72
C ASP A 374 54.07 -4.86 1.52
N GLY A 375 53.72 -6.00 0.95
CA GLY A 375 54.68 -6.99 0.44
C GLY A 375 54.94 -6.74 -1.04
N ALA A 376 56.07 -6.11 -1.35
CA ALA A 376 56.59 -5.98 -2.70
C ALA A 376 56.89 -7.38 -3.29
N PHE A 377 56.32 -7.68 -4.46
CA PHE A 377 56.75 -8.78 -5.31
C PHE A 377 57.67 -8.23 -6.40
N ASP A 378 58.95 -8.59 -6.24
CA ASP A 378 60.02 -8.35 -7.20
C ASP A 378 59.90 -9.34 -8.37
N GLY A 379 60.12 -8.84 -9.59
CA GLY A 379 60.03 -9.62 -10.79
C GLY A 379 61.33 -10.39 -11.06
N GLY A 380 61.18 -11.55 -11.70
CA GLY A 380 62.31 -12.34 -12.15
C GLY A 380 61.90 -13.51 -13.04
N ASN A 381 62.20 -13.33 -14.37
CA ASN A 381 62.22 -14.30 -15.47
C ASN A 381 60.88 -14.87 -15.95
#